data_54a591237f98f9e4e8e09d8324dc2350
#
_entry.id   54a591237f98f9e4e8e09d8324dc2350
#
_cell.length_a   1.000
_cell.length_b   1.000
_cell.length_c   1.000
_cell.angle_alpha   90.00
_cell.angle_beta   90.00
_cell.angle_gamma   90.00
#
_symmetry.space_group_name_H-M   'P 1'
#
loop_
_entity.id
_entity.type
_entity.pdbx_description
1 polymer ?
#
loop_
_entity_poly.entity_id
_entity_poly.type
_entity_poly.pdbx_seq_one_letter_code
_entity_poly.pdbx_strand_id
1 'polypeptide(L)'
;MNMKIKNIIFTLAITKAVFLLSSCFGGKMTSSMSGGEVTGVGNGRGFTEPTPYGMTMVNRGSLRMGIDSNDSLWGNVAPVKDISVDGFWMDETEVTNSKYRQFVMWVRDSILRTRLADPAYGGDETYLITEDQNHDPIPPRINWKKPLPRKPNEDQQRAYESLYITNPVTGEKLIDASQLIYRYEIYDYTTAALRRNRIKPEERNLNTDITVNPDEVVMITKDTAYINDEGKIIRESINRPLSGPWDFLNTYIVNIYPDTTCWVNDFPNSDNEMYLRNYFSNPTYNDYPVVGVTWEQANAFCAWRTEFLLKGLSGQAKYIQRYRLPSEAEWEYAARGKDGTEFPWENPDVKNGDGCFYANFKPDRGNYTKDGNLITSKTGIYSPNSNGLYDMAGNVAEWTSTIYTEAGVEAMNDLNPKLEYNAAMEDPYRLKKKSVRGGSWKDPESFIRSAWRSWEYQNQPRAYIGFRCVRSLASPASQNGKGKKKR
;
A
#
# COMPACT_ATOMS: atom_id res chain seq x y z
N MET A 1 -42.27 -66.10 10.34
CA MET A 1 -42.51 -64.74 9.81
C MET A 1 -41.53 -63.71 10.29
N ASN A 2 -40.71 -63.95 11.34
CA ASN A 2 -39.79 -62.99 11.90
C ASN A 2 -38.39 -62.92 11.30
N MET A 3 -37.99 -63.88 10.47
CA MET A 3 -36.63 -63.87 9.86
C MET A 3 -36.53 -63.09 8.54
N LYS A 4 -37.65 -63.03 7.76
CA LYS A 4 -37.71 -62.24 6.51
C LYS A 4 -37.73 -60.69 6.73
N ILE A 5 -38.32 -60.27 7.84
CA ILE A 5 -38.43 -58.85 8.17
C ILE A 5 -37.04 -58.28 8.63
N LYS A 6 -36.24 -59.07 9.37
CA LYS A 6 -34.87 -58.66 9.81
C LYS A 6 -33.93 -58.49 8.60
N ASN A 7 -34.02 -59.35 7.60
CA ASN A 7 -33.16 -59.23 6.40
C ASN A 7 -33.55 -58.03 5.51
N ILE A 8 -34.84 -57.68 5.45
CA ILE A 8 -35.29 -56.49 4.70
C ILE A 8 -34.83 -55.19 5.42
N ILE A 9 -34.91 -55.13 6.73
CA ILE A 9 -34.45 -53.98 7.52
C ILE A 9 -32.94 -53.86 7.43
N PHE A 10 -32.19 -54.98 7.43
CA PHE A 10 -30.73 -54.96 7.29
C PHE A 10 -30.28 -54.54 5.88
N THR A 11 -31.00 -54.98 4.83
CA THR A 11 -30.71 -54.55 3.46
C THR A 11 -31.07 -53.09 3.22
N LEU A 12 -32.16 -52.56 3.82
CA LEU A 12 -32.50 -51.13 3.75
C LEU A 12 -31.53 -50.25 4.54
N ALA A 13 -30.97 -50.77 5.65
CA ALA A 13 -29.98 -50.05 6.43
C ALA A 13 -28.62 -49.93 5.69
N ILE A 14 -28.23 -51.01 4.99
CA ILE A 14 -26.99 -51.03 4.17
C ILE A 14 -27.15 -50.12 2.95
N THR A 15 -28.30 -50.11 2.26
CA THR A 15 -28.53 -49.19 1.16
C THR A 15 -28.58 -47.72 1.59
N LYS A 16 -29.15 -47.39 2.76
CA LYS A 16 -29.09 -46.03 3.31
C LYS A 16 -27.68 -45.64 3.74
N ALA A 17 -26.90 -46.57 4.30
CA ALA A 17 -25.51 -46.32 4.69
C ALA A 17 -24.60 -46.10 3.45
N VAL A 18 -24.82 -46.82 2.37
CA VAL A 18 -24.10 -46.64 1.10
C VAL A 18 -24.48 -45.29 0.44
N PHE A 19 -25.75 -44.85 0.54
CA PHE A 19 -26.17 -43.54 0.05
C PHE A 19 -25.64 -42.36 0.94
N LEU A 20 -25.43 -42.56 2.23
CA LEU A 20 -24.87 -41.55 3.13
C LEU A 20 -23.35 -41.47 3.01
N LEU A 21 -22.67 -42.55 2.63
CA LEU A 21 -21.21 -42.50 2.38
C LEU A 21 -20.85 -41.92 1.01
N SER A 22 -21.75 -41.98 0.03
CA SER A 22 -21.52 -41.32 -1.27
C SER A 22 -21.75 -39.81 -1.26
N SER A 23 -22.40 -39.23 -0.22
CA SER A 23 -22.58 -37.79 -0.11
C SER A 23 -21.43 -37.06 0.56
N CYS A 24 -20.44 -37.75 1.16
CA CYS A 24 -19.25 -37.17 1.78
C CYS A 24 -18.02 -37.10 0.87
N PHE A 25 -18.05 -37.77 -0.28
CA PHE A 25 -17.08 -37.51 -1.33
C PHE A 25 -17.65 -36.38 -2.21
N GLY A 26 -17.27 -35.15 -1.90
CA GLY A 26 -17.36 -34.03 -2.84
C GLY A 26 -16.60 -34.41 -4.09
N GLY A 27 -17.27 -35.10 -5.00
CA GLY A 27 -16.68 -35.66 -6.19
C GLY A 27 -16.07 -34.57 -7.03
N LYS A 28 -14.76 -34.53 -7.12
CA LYS A 28 -14.11 -33.92 -8.26
C LYS A 28 -14.71 -34.61 -9.48
N MET A 29 -15.55 -33.90 -10.23
CA MET A 29 -16.03 -34.40 -11.52
C MET A 29 -14.79 -34.70 -12.37
N THR A 30 -14.52 -35.97 -12.57
CA THR A 30 -13.48 -36.40 -13.50
C THR A 30 -14.07 -36.39 -14.91
N SER A 31 -13.24 -36.23 -15.91
CA SER A 31 -13.64 -36.20 -17.32
C SER A 31 -14.50 -37.39 -17.76
N SER A 32 -14.47 -38.52 -17.01
CA SER A 32 -15.30 -39.70 -17.24
C SER A 32 -16.80 -39.52 -16.93
N MET A 33 -17.17 -38.48 -16.15
CA MET A 33 -18.57 -38.18 -15.81
C MET A 33 -19.25 -37.19 -16.77
N SER A 34 -18.51 -36.60 -17.70
CA SER A 34 -18.98 -35.55 -18.62
C SER A 34 -19.37 -36.05 -20.00
N GLY A 35 -19.45 -37.40 -20.21
CA GLY A 35 -19.75 -37.96 -21.54
C GLY A 35 -18.66 -37.65 -22.59
N GLY A 36 -17.42 -37.38 -22.18
CA GLY A 36 -16.31 -37.04 -23.06
C GLY A 36 -16.11 -35.53 -23.30
N GLU A 37 -17.00 -34.70 -22.81
CA GLU A 37 -16.87 -33.23 -22.91
C GLU A 37 -15.96 -32.68 -21.82
N VAL A 38 -15.20 -31.61 -22.17
CA VAL A 38 -14.36 -30.85 -21.22
C VAL A 38 -15.25 -29.87 -20.49
N THR A 39 -15.76 -30.27 -19.32
CA THR A 39 -16.64 -29.41 -18.49
C THR A 39 -15.90 -28.56 -17.45
N GLY A 40 -14.57 -28.71 -17.33
CA GLY A 40 -13.75 -28.04 -16.36
C GLY A 40 -13.82 -28.64 -14.95
N VAL A 41 -12.81 -28.33 -14.14
CA VAL A 41 -12.76 -28.70 -12.73
C VAL A 41 -12.99 -27.47 -11.88
N GLY A 42 -14.06 -27.46 -11.10
CA GLY A 42 -14.35 -26.38 -10.19
C GLY A 42 -13.33 -26.32 -9.04
N ASN A 43 -12.76 -25.16 -8.81
CA ASN A 43 -11.80 -24.91 -7.71
C ASN A 43 -12.48 -24.56 -6.37
N GLY A 44 -13.74 -24.96 -6.18
CA GLY A 44 -14.50 -24.65 -4.98
C GLY A 44 -15.40 -23.42 -5.12
N ARG A 45 -15.81 -22.83 -4.00
CA ARG A 45 -16.67 -21.64 -3.99
C ARG A 45 -15.89 -20.43 -4.50
N GLY A 46 -16.52 -19.64 -5.38
CA GLY A 46 -15.95 -18.38 -5.85
C GLY A 46 -15.57 -17.47 -4.67
N PHE A 47 -14.43 -16.81 -4.79
CA PHE A 47 -14.01 -15.79 -3.83
C PHE A 47 -14.73 -14.48 -4.13
N THR A 48 -15.38 -13.90 -3.12
CA THR A 48 -15.91 -12.54 -3.18
C THR A 48 -15.07 -11.68 -2.26
N GLU A 49 -14.40 -10.71 -2.83
CA GLU A 49 -13.58 -9.78 -2.07
C GLU A 49 -14.48 -8.84 -1.25
N PRO A 50 -14.27 -8.74 0.09
CA PRO A 50 -14.98 -7.74 0.88
C PRO A 50 -14.49 -6.34 0.52
N THR A 51 -15.40 -5.36 0.49
CA THR A 51 -15.07 -3.96 0.31
C THR A 51 -14.09 -3.50 1.40
N PRO A 52 -12.91 -2.99 1.05
CA PRO A 52 -11.97 -2.48 2.05
C PRO A 52 -12.54 -1.23 2.73
N TYR A 53 -12.30 -1.11 4.04
CA TYR A 53 -12.76 0.04 4.80
C TYR A 53 -12.12 1.35 4.31
N GLY A 54 -12.96 2.36 4.04
CA GLY A 54 -12.53 3.69 3.60
C GLY A 54 -11.93 3.71 2.18
N MET A 55 -12.31 2.75 1.35
CA MET A 55 -11.92 2.70 -0.06
C MET A 55 -13.14 2.61 -0.97
N THR A 56 -13.04 3.25 -2.12
CA THR A 56 -13.99 3.11 -3.22
C THR A 56 -13.39 2.31 -4.36
N MET A 57 -14.27 1.68 -5.15
CA MET A 57 -13.84 0.91 -6.32
C MET A 57 -13.79 1.79 -7.56
N VAL A 58 -12.61 1.92 -8.13
CA VAL A 58 -12.39 2.51 -9.45
C VAL A 58 -12.52 1.39 -10.47
N ASN A 59 -13.52 1.50 -11.34
CA ASN A 59 -13.78 0.49 -12.37
C ASN A 59 -12.70 0.52 -13.44
N ARG A 60 -12.48 -0.63 -14.10
CA ARG A 60 -11.58 -0.70 -15.27
C ARG A 60 -12.06 0.21 -16.39
N GLY A 61 -11.13 0.76 -17.16
CA GLY A 61 -11.45 1.57 -18.31
C GLY A 61 -10.21 2.08 -19.03
N SER A 62 -10.43 2.98 -19.97
CA SER A 62 -9.38 3.62 -20.75
C SER A 62 -9.40 5.12 -20.53
N LEU A 63 -8.24 5.74 -20.62
CA LEU A 63 -8.03 7.16 -20.46
C LEU A 63 -7.03 7.65 -21.49
N ARG A 64 -7.28 8.84 -22.04
CA ARG A 64 -6.26 9.64 -22.70
C ARG A 64 -5.49 10.42 -21.65
N MET A 65 -4.42 9.85 -21.15
CA MET A 65 -3.56 10.41 -20.10
C MET A 65 -2.74 11.56 -20.65
N GLY A 66 -2.47 12.58 -19.84
CA GLY A 66 -1.62 13.71 -20.18
C GLY A 66 -2.40 14.96 -20.60
N ILE A 67 -1.68 16.00 -21.02
CA ILE A 67 -2.23 17.29 -21.48
C ILE A 67 -2.00 17.40 -22.97
N ASP A 68 -3.04 17.78 -23.73
CA ASP A 68 -2.92 18.05 -25.16
C ASP A 68 -1.96 19.23 -25.41
N SER A 69 -1.15 19.13 -26.47
CA SER A 69 -0.05 20.05 -26.82
C SER A 69 -0.47 21.52 -27.02
N ASN A 70 -1.76 21.83 -27.06
CA ASN A 70 -2.28 23.19 -27.18
C ASN A 70 -2.26 23.99 -25.88
N ASP A 71 -2.00 23.36 -24.71
CA ASP A 71 -1.88 24.06 -23.43
C ASP A 71 -0.41 24.48 -23.20
N SER A 72 0.01 25.53 -23.96
CA SER A 72 1.39 26.02 -23.98
C SER A 72 1.82 26.82 -22.76
N LEU A 73 0.98 26.89 -21.71
CA LEU A 73 1.20 27.83 -20.60
C LEU A 73 2.48 27.56 -19.79
N TRP A 74 3.08 26.35 -19.83
CA TRP A 74 4.20 26.03 -18.93
C TRP A 74 5.28 25.08 -19.49
N GLY A 75 5.28 24.74 -20.77
CA GLY A 75 6.38 23.97 -21.38
C GLY A 75 6.55 22.52 -20.91
N ASN A 76 5.81 22.09 -19.92
CA ASN A 76 5.76 20.71 -19.45
C ASN A 76 4.57 20.00 -20.11
N VAL A 77 4.72 19.77 -21.36
CA VAL A 77 3.78 18.94 -22.12
C VAL A 77 3.95 17.52 -21.64
N ALA A 78 3.03 17.06 -20.79
CA ALA A 78 2.91 15.63 -20.55
C ALA A 78 2.43 15.00 -21.86
N PRO A 79 3.22 14.16 -22.53
CA PRO A 79 2.82 13.60 -23.83
C PRO A 79 1.53 12.82 -23.63
N VAL A 80 0.61 13.03 -24.57
CA VAL A 80 -0.71 12.38 -24.53
C VAL A 80 -0.55 10.93 -24.95
N LYS A 81 -1.10 10.01 -24.15
CA LYS A 81 -1.10 8.58 -24.42
C LYS A 81 -2.42 7.94 -24.02
N ASP A 82 -2.97 7.14 -24.93
CA ASP A 82 -4.13 6.31 -24.59
C ASP A 82 -3.66 5.11 -23.77
N ILE A 83 -4.27 4.93 -22.62
CA ILE A 83 -3.96 3.86 -21.66
C ILE A 83 -5.23 3.13 -21.24
N SER A 84 -5.05 1.88 -20.84
CA SER A 84 -6.10 1.06 -20.23
C SER A 84 -5.65 0.63 -18.84
N VAL A 85 -6.53 0.80 -17.86
CA VAL A 85 -6.28 0.49 -16.45
C VAL A 85 -7.30 -0.53 -15.98
N ASP A 86 -6.84 -1.59 -15.31
CA ASP A 86 -7.75 -2.57 -14.67
C ASP A 86 -8.40 -1.95 -13.42
N GLY A 87 -9.46 -2.59 -12.91
CA GLY A 87 -10.14 -2.10 -11.71
C GLY A 87 -9.29 -2.25 -10.44
N PHE A 88 -9.43 -1.32 -9.53
CA PHE A 88 -8.73 -1.31 -8.25
C PHE A 88 -9.53 -0.58 -7.16
N TRP A 89 -9.20 -0.88 -5.92
CA TRP A 89 -9.65 -0.12 -4.76
C TRP A 89 -8.70 1.04 -4.51
N MET A 90 -9.23 2.22 -4.22
CA MET A 90 -8.47 3.42 -3.85
C MET A 90 -9.02 4.03 -2.59
N ASP A 91 -8.17 4.51 -1.68
CA ASP A 91 -8.60 5.27 -0.51
C ASP A 91 -9.44 6.48 -0.93
N GLU A 92 -10.60 6.64 -0.30
CA GLU A 92 -11.52 7.75 -0.58
C GLU A 92 -10.87 9.11 -0.35
N THR A 93 -9.98 9.20 0.65
CA THR A 93 -9.23 10.40 1.03
C THR A 93 -7.75 10.10 1.12
N GLU A 94 -6.92 11.12 1.27
CA GLU A 94 -5.52 10.96 1.68
C GLU A 94 -5.44 10.22 3.03
N VAL A 95 -4.30 9.59 3.29
CA VAL A 95 -4.02 9.00 4.61
C VAL A 95 -3.90 10.10 5.65
N THR A 96 -4.75 10.02 6.68
CA THR A 96 -4.78 11.04 7.74
C THR A 96 -3.72 10.81 8.81
N ASN A 97 -3.42 11.85 9.60
CA ASN A 97 -2.53 11.77 10.76
C ASN A 97 -2.97 10.65 11.72
N SER A 98 -4.26 10.48 11.97
CA SER A 98 -4.76 9.44 12.86
C SER A 98 -4.50 8.03 12.33
N LYS A 99 -4.71 7.80 11.01
CA LYS A 99 -4.41 6.52 10.35
C LYS A 99 -2.90 6.23 10.40
N TYR A 100 -2.07 7.24 10.12
CA TYR A 100 -0.61 7.06 10.14
C TYR A 100 -0.08 6.85 11.57
N ARG A 101 -0.63 7.54 12.57
CA ARG A 101 -0.29 7.29 13.99
C ARG A 101 -0.61 5.87 14.43
N GLN A 102 -1.66 5.23 13.89
CA GLN A 102 -1.92 3.82 14.18
C GLN A 102 -0.73 2.93 13.76
N PHE A 103 -0.12 3.21 12.64
CA PHE A 103 1.11 2.54 12.20
C PHE A 103 2.28 2.81 13.16
N VAL A 104 2.52 4.07 13.49
CA VAL A 104 3.58 4.47 14.42
C VAL A 104 3.42 3.78 15.78
N MET A 105 2.21 3.78 16.33
CA MET A 105 1.92 3.12 17.61
C MET A 105 2.08 1.61 17.52
N TRP A 106 1.69 1.00 16.42
CA TRP A 106 1.87 -0.44 16.22
C TRP A 106 3.37 -0.81 16.21
N VAL A 107 4.22 -0.03 15.52
CA VAL A 107 5.67 -0.24 15.51
C VAL A 107 6.26 -0.01 16.90
N ARG A 108 5.90 1.08 17.58
CA ARG A 108 6.31 1.33 18.96
C ARG A 108 5.96 0.14 19.87
N ASP A 109 4.73 -0.35 19.80
CA ASP A 109 4.26 -1.47 20.62
C ASP A 109 4.96 -2.79 20.25
N SER A 110 5.39 -2.97 19.00
CA SER A 110 6.18 -4.13 18.60
C SER A 110 7.59 -4.09 19.21
N ILE A 111 8.24 -2.94 19.17
CA ILE A 111 9.56 -2.73 19.77
C ILE A 111 9.48 -2.93 21.30
N LEU A 112 8.46 -2.35 21.92
CA LEU A 112 8.27 -2.49 23.35
C LEU A 112 8.09 -3.95 23.78
N ARG A 113 7.30 -4.75 23.06
CA ARG A 113 7.14 -6.19 23.34
C ARG A 113 8.45 -6.96 23.20
N THR A 114 9.23 -6.63 22.18
CA THR A 114 10.56 -7.24 22.01
C THR A 114 11.46 -6.91 23.17
N ARG A 115 11.49 -5.66 23.63
CA ARG A 115 12.26 -5.24 24.82
C ARG A 115 11.79 -5.90 26.11
N LEU A 116 10.48 -6.00 26.33
CA LEU A 116 9.93 -6.67 27.53
C LEU A 116 10.30 -8.16 27.60
N ALA A 117 10.57 -8.79 26.45
CA ALA A 117 11.06 -10.15 26.38
C ALA A 117 12.59 -10.26 26.57
N ASP A 118 13.31 -9.15 26.44
CA ASP A 118 14.76 -9.12 26.60
C ASP A 118 15.15 -9.21 28.09
N PRO A 119 16.11 -10.09 28.48
CA PRO A 119 16.61 -10.19 29.84
C PRO A 119 17.06 -8.85 30.45
N ALA A 120 17.56 -7.91 29.66
CA ALA A 120 17.93 -6.57 30.12
C ALA A 120 16.77 -5.75 30.71
N TYR A 121 15.52 -6.13 30.40
CA TYR A 121 14.29 -5.47 30.82
C TYR A 121 13.32 -6.40 31.58
N GLY A 122 13.85 -7.44 32.22
CA GLY A 122 13.08 -8.38 33.03
C GLY A 122 12.75 -9.71 32.37
N GLY A 123 13.03 -9.90 31.08
CA GLY A 123 13.02 -11.20 30.41
C GLY A 123 11.69 -11.94 30.35
N ASP A 124 10.57 -11.23 30.16
CA ASP A 124 9.26 -11.87 30.06
C ASP A 124 9.04 -12.46 28.66
N GLU A 125 9.56 -13.67 28.44
CA GLU A 125 9.50 -14.39 27.16
C GLU A 125 8.06 -14.60 26.65
N THR A 126 7.04 -14.46 27.49
CA THR A 126 5.64 -14.62 27.05
C THR A 126 5.18 -13.53 26.05
N TYR A 127 5.94 -12.46 25.88
CA TYR A 127 5.75 -11.48 24.80
C TYR A 127 6.16 -11.98 23.42
N LEU A 128 6.87 -13.12 23.35
CA LEU A 128 7.24 -13.79 22.12
C LEU A 128 6.55 -15.16 22.02
N ILE A 129 6.35 -15.62 20.80
CA ILE A 129 5.93 -16.98 20.46
C ILE A 129 7.13 -17.62 19.79
N THR A 130 7.69 -18.64 20.42
CA THR A 130 8.90 -19.35 19.99
C THR A 130 8.62 -20.79 19.53
N GLU A 131 7.38 -21.25 19.72
CA GLU A 131 6.93 -22.59 19.35
C GLU A 131 5.61 -22.50 18.56
N ASP A 132 5.39 -23.45 17.67
CA ASP A 132 4.14 -23.61 16.95
C ASP A 132 3.09 -24.40 17.77
N GLN A 133 1.96 -24.76 17.14
CA GLN A 133 0.90 -25.54 17.78
C GLN A 133 1.30 -26.99 18.11
N ASN A 134 2.37 -27.49 17.49
CA ASN A 134 2.91 -28.83 17.71
C ASN A 134 4.09 -28.83 18.68
N HIS A 135 4.40 -27.69 19.28
CA HIS A 135 5.61 -27.45 20.09
C HIS A 135 6.94 -27.55 19.31
N ASP A 136 6.89 -27.39 17.99
CA ASP A 136 8.10 -27.28 17.20
C ASP A 136 8.68 -25.87 17.30
N PRO A 137 10.01 -25.70 17.44
CA PRO A 137 10.64 -24.39 17.56
C PRO A 137 10.48 -23.59 16.25
N ILE A 138 10.02 -22.34 16.39
CA ILE A 138 9.88 -21.40 15.27
C ILE A 138 10.69 -20.13 15.53
N PRO A 139 11.06 -19.37 14.50
CA PRO A 139 11.62 -18.05 14.69
C PRO A 139 10.73 -17.19 15.59
N PRO A 140 11.29 -16.49 16.59
CA PRO A 140 10.51 -15.71 17.54
C PRO A 140 9.57 -14.72 16.85
N ARG A 141 8.29 -14.75 17.24
CA ARG A 141 7.24 -13.84 16.74
C ARG A 141 6.60 -13.11 17.90
N ILE A 142 6.23 -11.85 17.68
CA ILE A 142 5.57 -11.02 18.70
C ILE A 142 4.20 -11.60 19.06
N ASN A 143 3.99 -11.82 20.36
CA ASN A 143 2.71 -12.22 20.91
C ASN A 143 1.79 -11.00 21.14
N TRP A 144 1.00 -10.67 20.13
CA TRP A 144 0.04 -9.57 20.20
C TRP A 144 -1.15 -9.83 21.13
N LYS A 145 -1.40 -11.08 21.51
CA LYS A 145 -2.49 -11.43 22.45
C LYS A 145 -2.16 -11.04 23.89
N LYS A 146 -0.88 -10.97 24.24
CA LYS A 146 -0.48 -10.51 25.57
C LYS A 146 -0.62 -8.99 25.67
N PRO A 147 -1.42 -8.47 26.61
CA PRO A 147 -1.54 -7.02 26.79
C PRO A 147 -0.26 -6.42 27.34
N LEU A 148 0.02 -5.17 26.98
CA LEU A 148 1.10 -4.41 27.59
C LEU A 148 0.75 -4.09 29.07
N PRO A 149 1.74 -4.06 29.99
CA PRO A 149 1.50 -3.83 31.39
C PRO A 149 0.95 -2.41 31.65
N ARG A 150 -0.17 -2.33 32.35
CA ARG A 150 -0.77 -1.04 32.75
C ARG A 150 -0.06 -0.39 33.93
N LYS A 151 0.56 -1.22 34.76
CA LYS A 151 1.37 -0.80 35.92
C LYS A 151 2.71 -1.52 35.80
N PRO A 152 3.66 -0.98 35.03
CA PRO A 152 4.95 -1.61 34.85
C PRO A 152 5.75 -1.64 36.17
N ASN A 153 6.51 -2.71 36.37
CA ASN A 153 7.56 -2.75 37.37
C ASN A 153 8.78 -1.92 36.92
N GLU A 154 9.82 -1.84 37.75
CA GLU A 154 11.00 -1.02 37.44
C GLU A 154 11.68 -1.40 36.15
N ASP A 155 11.84 -2.70 35.86
CA ASP A 155 12.47 -3.19 34.61
C ASP A 155 11.58 -2.89 33.39
N GLN A 156 10.30 -3.14 33.49
CA GLN A 156 9.33 -2.81 32.47
C GLN A 156 9.25 -1.30 32.24
N GLN A 157 9.33 -0.50 33.32
CA GLN A 157 9.35 0.96 33.21
C GLN A 157 10.58 1.44 32.41
N ARG A 158 11.76 0.82 32.63
CA ARG A 158 12.95 1.11 31.83
C ARG A 158 12.74 0.80 30.35
N ALA A 159 12.03 -0.30 30.03
CA ALA A 159 11.69 -0.63 28.64
C ALA A 159 10.82 0.45 28.00
N TYR A 160 9.82 0.97 28.74
CA TYR A 160 8.99 2.09 28.26
C TYR A 160 9.84 3.36 28.08
N GLU A 161 10.60 3.74 29.09
CA GLU A 161 11.39 4.97 29.07
C GLU A 161 12.44 5.00 27.97
N SER A 162 12.97 3.84 27.63
CA SER A 162 13.97 3.71 26.55
C SER A 162 13.45 4.11 25.17
N LEU A 163 12.13 4.24 24.98
CA LEU A 163 11.50 4.70 23.73
C LEU A 163 11.23 6.20 23.71
N TYR A 164 11.59 6.91 24.77
CA TYR A 164 11.31 8.34 24.90
C TYR A 164 12.59 9.12 25.23
N ILE A 165 12.64 10.32 24.71
CA ILE A 165 13.62 11.34 25.10
C ILE A 165 12.91 12.41 25.92
N THR A 166 13.59 12.96 26.91
CA THR A 166 13.07 14.07 27.70
C THR A 166 13.60 15.37 27.13
N ASN A 167 12.72 16.29 26.79
CA ASN A 167 13.11 17.63 26.39
C ASN A 167 13.82 18.32 27.58
N PRO A 168 15.07 18.73 27.43
CA PRO A 168 15.85 19.26 28.56
C PRO A 168 15.32 20.61 29.07
N VAL A 169 14.51 21.31 28.26
CA VAL A 169 13.99 22.65 28.62
C VAL A 169 12.59 22.53 29.23
N THR A 170 11.69 21.74 28.60
CA THR A 170 10.28 21.64 29.02
C THR A 170 10.01 20.48 29.97
N GLY A 171 10.93 19.51 30.06
CA GLY A 171 10.72 18.25 30.81
C GLY A 171 9.72 17.31 30.14
N GLU A 172 9.19 17.64 28.98
CA GLU A 172 8.23 16.82 28.24
C GLU A 172 8.88 15.55 27.70
N LYS A 173 8.21 14.40 27.85
CA LYS A 173 8.64 13.13 27.25
C LYS A 173 8.13 13.05 25.82
N LEU A 174 9.06 13.07 24.90
CA LEU A 174 8.80 12.90 23.47
C LEU A 174 9.24 11.52 23.01
N ILE A 175 8.49 10.95 22.08
CA ILE A 175 8.89 9.66 21.49
C ILE A 175 10.21 9.82 20.75
N ASP A 176 11.15 8.90 20.95
CA ASP A 176 12.40 8.88 20.21
C ASP A 176 12.16 8.37 18.80
N ALA A 177 11.98 9.29 17.86
CA ALA A 177 11.71 8.98 16.47
C ALA A 177 12.80 8.10 15.84
N SER A 178 14.07 8.20 16.26
CA SER A 178 15.17 7.43 15.70
C SER A 178 15.03 5.92 15.88
N GLN A 179 14.30 5.49 16.92
CA GLN A 179 14.10 4.09 17.26
C GLN A 179 12.91 3.46 16.55
N LEU A 180 12.03 4.27 15.95
CA LEU A 180 10.84 3.77 15.27
C LEU A 180 11.17 3.23 13.88
N ILE A 181 11.80 2.08 13.88
CA ILE A 181 12.27 1.39 12.68
C ILE A 181 11.33 0.24 12.36
N TYR A 182 10.85 0.19 11.12
CA TYR A 182 10.02 -0.88 10.60
C TYR A 182 10.75 -1.63 9.50
N ARG A 183 10.85 -2.96 9.64
CA ARG A 183 11.38 -3.87 8.63
C ARG A 183 10.23 -4.60 7.96
N TYR A 184 10.25 -4.65 6.63
CA TYR A 184 9.30 -5.42 5.85
C TYR A 184 9.95 -6.04 4.62
N GLU A 185 9.29 -7.04 4.06
CA GLU A 185 9.78 -7.79 2.92
C GLU A 185 8.73 -7.82 1.82
N ILE A 186 9.19 -7.69 0.57
CA ILE A 186 8.34 -7.75 -0.61
C ILE A 186 8.89 -8.80 -1.56
N TYR A 187 8.05 -9.78 -1.91
CA TYR A 187 8.39 -10.75 -2.95
C TYR A 187 8.22 -10.15 -4.33
N ASP A 188 9.27 -10.15 -5.14
CA ASP A 188 9.26 -9.65 -6.51
C ASP A 188 8.75 -10.71 -7.48
N TYR A 189 7.42 -10.76 -7.61
CA TYR A 189 6.75 -11.67 -8.54
C TYR A 189 7.11 -11.39 -9.99
N THR A 190 7.41 -10.15 -10.35
CA THR A 190 7.72 -9.74 -11.73
C THR A 190 9.05 -10.36 -12.17
N THR A 191 10.09 -10.17 -11.37
CA THR A 191 11.41 -10.77 -11.63
C THR A 191 11.36 -12.29 -11.54
N ALA A 192 10.63 -12.85 -10.55
CA ALA A 192 10.47 -14.29 -10.40
C ALA A 192 9.74 -14.95 -11.58
N ALA A 193 8.81 -14.24 -12.25
CA ALA A 193 8.04 -14.76 -13.38
C ALA A 193 8.83 -14.82 -14.70
N LEU A 194 9.97 -14.14 -14.79
CA LEU A 194 10.79 -14.17 -16.00
C LEU A 194 11.31 -15.59 -16.27
N ARG A 195 11.21 -16.05 -17.52
CA ARG A 195 11.65 -17.41 -17.90
C ARG A 195 13.12 -17.68 -17.52
N ARG A 196 14.01 -16.71 -17.77
CA ARG A 196 15.43 -16.80 -17.42
C ARG A 196 15.68 -17.03 -15.93
N ASN A 197 14.74 -16.63 -15.08
CA ASN A 197 14.84 -16.69 -13.62
C ASN A 197 14.13 -17.92 -13.03
N ARG A 198 13.75 -18.91 -13.85
CA ARG A 198 13.24 -20.17 -13.35
C ARG A 198 14.30 -20.91 -12.56
N ILE A 199 13.94 -21.42 -11.38
CA ILE A 199 14.85 -22.12 -10.49
C ILE A 199 15.41 -23.36 -11.18
N LYS A 200 14.54 -24.13 -11.83
CA LYS A 200 14.93 -25.32 -12.58
C LYS A 200 15.45 -24.93 -13.97
N PRO A 201 16.69 -25.28 -14.33
CA PRO A 201 17.28 -24.94 -15.63
C PRO A 201 16.42 -25.38 -16.82
N GLU A 202 15.86 -26.58 -16.78
CA GLU A 202 15.01 -27.17 -17.81
C GLU A 202 13.71 -26.37 -18.08
N GLU A 203 13.26 -25.57 -17.10
CA GLU A 203 12.07 -24.73 -17.23
C GLU A 203 12.40 -23.34 -17.80
N ARG A 204 13.68 -22.97 -17.95
CA ARG A 204 14.11 -21.65 -18.42
C ARG A 204 13.83 -21.43 -19.88
N ASN A 205 13.84 -22.51 -20.66
CA ASN A 205 13.56 -22.45 -22.09
C ASN A 205 12.46 -23.45 -22.48
N LEU A 206 11.24 -22.97 -22.69
CA LEU A 206 10.12 -23.78 -23.14
C LEU A 206 9.96 -23.82 -24.68
N ASN A 207 10.76 -23.02 -25.43
CA ASN A 207 10.77 -23.00 -26.88
C ASN A 207 12.15 -23.52 -27.38
N THR A 208 12.22 -24.63 -27.61
CA THR A 208 12.77 -25.79 -28.23
C THR A 208 14.03 -25.70 -29.08
N ASP A 209 14.45 -24.55 -29.60
CA ASP A 209 15.60 -24.48 -30.50
C ASP A 209 16.86 -23.86 -29.88
N ILE A 210 16.78 -23.45 -28.63
CA ILE A 210 17.91 -22.90 -27.88
C ILE A 210 18.26 -23.88 -26.77
N THR A 211 19.42 -24.48 -26.86
CA THR A 211 19.96 -25.32 -25.79
C THR A 211 20.29 -24.42 -24.59
N VAL A 212 19.57 -24.58 -23.49
CA VAL A 212 19.91 -23.94 -22.21
C VAL A 212 21.11 -24.67 -21.62
N ASN A 213 22.17 -23.94 -21.34
CA ASN A 213 23.26 -24.49 -20.56
C ASN A 213 22.77 -24.66 -19.10
N PRO A 214 22.64 -25.91 -18.57
CA PRO A 214 22.18 -26.15 -17.21
C PRO A 214 23.16 -25.59 -16.16
N ASP A 215 24.42 -25.40 -16.53
CA ASP A 215 25.48 -24.91 -15.65
C ASP A 215 25.56 -23.36 -15.66
N GLU A 216 24.74 -22.69 -16.48
CA GLU A 216 24.69 -21.24 -16.50
C GLU A 216 24.14 -20.68 -15.17
N VAL A 217 24.98 -19.95 -14.48
CA VAL A 217 24.61 -19.26 -13.23
C VAL A 217 23.79 -18.03 -13.56
N VAL A 218 22.49 -18.08 -13.24
CA VAL A 218 21.61 -16.91 -13.38
C VAL A 218 21.86 -15.96 -12.23
N MET A 219 22.27 -14.73 -12.55
CA MET A 219 22.43 -13.65 -11.57
C MET A 219 21.15 -12.84 -11.47
N ILE A 220 20.72 -12.54 -10.25
CA ILE A 220 19.58 -11.68 -9.97
C ILE A 220 19.99 -10.53 -9.08
N THR A 221 19.37 -9.38 -9.31
CA THR A 221 19.52 -8.20 -8.45
C THR A 221 18.43 -8.25 -7.39
N LYS A 222 18.81 -8.06 -6.15
CA LYS A 222 17.93 -8.07 -4.98
C LYS A 222 18.19 -6.84 -4.14
N ASP A 223 17.11 -6.12 -3.79
CA ASP A 223 17.19 -5.03 -2.82
C ASP A 223 17.32 -5.60 -1.41
N THR A 224 18.28 -5.09 -0.66
CA THR A 224 18.47 -5.45 0.74
C THR A 224 18.71 -4.22 1.58
N ALA A 225 18.35 -4.31 2.86
CA ALA A 225 18.63 -3.28 3.84
C ALA A 225 19.07 -3.94 5.16
N TYR A 226 20.01 -3.30 5.84
CA TYR A 226 20.48 -3.68 7.16
C TYR A 226 20.84 -2.43 7.98
N ILE A 227 21.01 -2.61 9.27
CA ILE A 227 21.48 -1.57 10.18
C ILE A 227 22.94 -1.87 10.46
N ASN A 228 23.82 -0.90 10.18
CA ASN A 228 25.25 -1.05 10.44
C ASN A 228 25.59 -0.85 11.93
N ASP A 229 26.84 -1.05 12.30
CA ASP A 229 27.33 -0.93 13.69
C ASP A 229 27.14 0.48 14.28
N GLU A 230 27.01 1.49 13.44
CA GLU A 230 26.74 2.88 13.83
C GLU A 230 25.21 3.15 14.03
N GLY A 231 24.37 2.14 13.84
CA GLY A 231 22.90 2.26 13.91
C GLY A 231 22.26 2.91 12.68
N LYS A 232 23.02 3.10 11.59
CA LYS A 232 22.53 3.70 10.34
C LYS A 232 21.91 2.64 9.44
N ILE A 233 20.76 2.97 8.86
CA ILE A 233 20.12 2.13 7.84
C ILE A 233 20.90 2.23 6.54
N ILE A 234 21.43 1.12 6.08
CA ILE A 234 22.11 0.97 4.80
C ILE A 234 21.18 0.23 3.86
N ARG A 235 21.07 0.70 2.63
CA ARG A 235 20.33 0.08 1.54
C ARG A 235 21.24 -0.13 0.38
N GLU A 236 21.16 -1.29 -0.21
CA GLU A 236 21.96 -1.66 -1.38
C GLU A 236 21.19 -2.64 -2.25
N SER A 237 21.50 -2.62 -3.54
CA SER A 237 21.06 -3.63 -4.48
C SER A 237 22.21 -4.59 -4.75
N ILE A 238 22.07 -5.83 -4.30
CA ILE A 238 23.10 -6.85 -4.43
C ILE A 238 22.80 -7.78 -5.61
N ASN A 239 23.84 -8.13 -6.36
CA ASN A 239 23.79 -9.18 -7.37
C ASN A 239 24.22 -10.51 -6.74
N ARG A 240 23.38 -11.54 -6.87
CA ARG A 240 23.68 -12.86 -6.34
C ARG A 240 23.22 -13.99 -7.26
N PRO A 241 23.83 -15.17 -7.19
CA PRO A 241 23.35 -16.33 -7.92
C PRO A 241 21.97 -16.75 -7.45
N LEU A 242 21.10 -17.10 -8.40
CA LEU A 242 19.78 -17.65 -8.10
C LEU A 242 19.92 -19.05 -7.49
N SER A 243 19.50 -19.18 -6.24
CA SER A 243 19.56 -20.45 -5.48
C SER A 243 18.18 -20.94 -5.02
N GLY A 244 17.21 -20.04 -4.88
CA GLY A 244 15.87 -20.40 -4.42
C GLY A 244 14.85 -19.26 -4.47
N PRO A 245 13.59 -19.53 -4.06
CA PRO A 245 12.52 -18.52 -4.10
C PRO A 245 12.81 -17.27 -3.23
N TRP A 246 13.57 -17.42 -2.16
CA TRP A 246 13.96 -16.33 -1.24
C TRP A 246 14.88 -15.29 -1.87
N ASP A 247 15.49 -15.61 -3.02
CA ASP A 247 16.31 -14.66 -3.74
C ASP A 247 15.50 -13.54 -4.39
N PHE A 248 14.19 -13.72 -4.54
CA PHE A 248 13.25 -12.70 -5.00
C PHE A 248 12.58 -11.92 -3.85
N LEU A 249 13.01 -12.12 -2.61
CA LEU A 249 12.46 -11.45 -1.45
C LEU A 249 13.29 -10.20 -1.12
N ASN A 250 12.84 -9.04 -1.54
CA ASN A 250 13.45 -7.75 -1.26
C ASN A 250 13.19 -7.34 0.19
N THR A 251 14.20 -6.82 0.88
CA THR A 251 14.11 -6.40 2.29
C THR A 251 14.28 -4.90 2.40
N TYR A 252 13.37 -4.26 3.13
CA TYR A 252 13.36 -2.83 3.37
C TYR A 252 13.34 -2.54 4.87
N ILE A 253 14.10 -1.54 5.28
CA ILE A 253 14.14 -1.03 6.65
C ILE A 253 13.96 0.48 6.57
N VAL A 254 12.96 1.01 7.29
CA VAL A 254 12.57 2.41 7.22
C VAL A 254 12.33 2.95 8.63
N ASN A 255 12.88 4.11 8.93
CA ASN A 255 12.41 4.92 10.04
C ASN A 255 11.07 5.52 9.65
N ILE A 256 10.03 5.30 10.46
CA ILE A 256 8.65 5.57 10.06
C ILE A 256 8.06 6.85 10.63
N TYR A 257 8.76 7.55 11.52
CA TYR A 257 8.22 8.77 12.09
C TYR A 257 8.26 9.90 11.07
N PRO A 258 7.16 10.64 10.85
CA PRO A 258 7.14 11.76 9.91
C PRO A 258 8.14 12.84 10.33
N ASP A 259 8.82 13.42 9.37
CA ASP A 259 9.70 14.57 9.62
C ASP A 259 8.90 15.86 9.72
N THR A 260 8.61 16.26 10.94
CA THR A 260 7.87 17.51 11.20
C THR A 260 8.68 18.77 10.95
N THR A 261 10.02 18.65 10.80
CA THR A 261 10.88 19.81 10.49
C THR A 261 10.61 20.37 9.10
N CYS A 262 9.93 19.61 8.23
CA CYS A 262 9.52 20.08 6.91
C CYS A 262 8.72 21.39 6.96
N TRP A 263 7.94 21.64 8.02
CA TRP A 263 7.18 22.88 8.19
C TRP A 263 8.05 24.13 8.28
N VAL A 264 9.27 23.99 8.74
CA VAL A 264 10.24 25.09 8.82
C VAL A 264 11.18 25.07 7.61
N ASN A 265 11.58 23.87 7.15
CA ASN A 265 12.52 23.73 6.05
C ASN A 265 11.93 24.15 4.70
N ASP A 266 10.65 23.85 4.45
CA ASP A 266 9.96 24.20 3.21
C ASP A 266 9.56 25.67 3.15
N PHE A 267 9.43 26.32 4.31
CA PHE A 267 9.05 27.73 4.45
C PHE A 267 10.03 28.49 5.35
N PRO A 268 11.29 28.66 4.91
CA PRO A 268 12.29 29.35 5.72
C PRO A 268 11.86 30.79 5.99
N ASN A 269 12.14 31.27 7.19
CA ASN A 269 11.75 32.60 7.71
C ASN A 269 10.23 32.79 7.90
N SER A 270 9.45 31.70 7.95
CA SER A 270 8.04 31.72 8.35
C SER A 270 7.88 31.19 9.77
N ASP A 271 6.95 31.76 10.52
CA ASP A 271 6.63 31.34 11.88
C ASP A 271 5.71 30.09 11.85
N ASN A 272 6.31 28.93 11.59
CA ASN A 272 5.63 27.64 11.50
C ASN A 272 5.98 26.70 12.66
N GLU A 273 6.54 27.20 13.76
CA GLU A 273 6.92 26.39 14.92
C GLU A 273 5.74 25.63 15.51
N MET A 274 4.55 26.23 15.49
CA MET A 274 3.34 25.57 15.97
C MET A 274 3.04 24.29 15.19
N TYR A 275 3.18 24.30 13.86
CA TYR A 275 2.94 23.12 13.02
C TYR A 275 4.03 22.06 13.19
N LEU A 276 5.28 22.48 13.30
CA LEU A 276 6.42 21.60 13.60
C LEU A 276 6.15 20.78 14.86
N ARG A 277 5.62 21.39 15.92
CA ARG A 277 5.36 20.70 17.20
C ARG A 277 4.07 19.92 17.23
N ASN A 278 3.01 20.42 16.60
CA ASN A 278 1.66 19.98 16.86
C ASN A 278 0.98 19.27 15.69
N TYR A 279 1.39 19.52 14.44
CA TYR A 279 0.61 19.04 13.29
C TYR A 279 0.43 17.51 13.29
N PHE A 280 1.47 16.76 13.60
CA PHE A 280 1.35 15.29 13.63
C PHE A 280 0.84 14.77 14.97
N SER A 281 1.19 15.37 16.09
CA SER A 281 0.94 14.82 17.43
C SER A 281 -0.41 15.24 18.02
N ASN A 282 -0.91 16.44 17.72
CA ASN A 282 -2.08 17.01 18.35
C ASN A 282 -3.39 16.41 17.76
N PRO A 283 -4.32 15.94 18.61
CA PRO A 283 -5.60 15.37 18.18
C PRO A 283 -6.45 16.29 17.28
N THR A 284 -6.27 17.60 17.36
CA THR A 284 -6.98 18.58 16.48
C THR A 284 -6.73 18.29 15.00
N TYR A 285 -5.54 17.77 14.65
CA TYR A 285 -5.17 17.42 13.28
C TYR A 285 -5.38 15.95 12.93
N ASN A 286 -6.22 15.21 13.69
CA ASN A 286 -6.49 13.79 13.45
C ASN A 286 -6.94 13.50 12.03
N ASP A 287 -7.86 14.30 11.52
CA ASP A 287 -8.51 14.13 10.22
C ASP A 287 -7.83 14.91 9.10
N TYR A 288 -6.69 15.53 9.37
CA TYR A 288 -5.85 16.19 8.37
C TYR A 288 -4.92 15.18 7.71
N PRO A 289 -4.51 15.40 6.44
CA PRO A 289 -3.60 14.49 5.76
C PRO A 289 -2.25 14.42 6.46
N VAL A 290 -1.63 13.26 6.50
CA VAL A 290 -0.25 13.16 6.99
C VAL A 290 0.69 13.78 5.96
N VAL A 291 1.61 14.62 6.45
CA VAL A 291 2.68 15.25 5.67
C VAL A 291 4.03 15.04 6.36
N GLY A 292 5.11 15.45 5.72
CA GLY A 292 6.45 15.18 6.25
C GLY A 292 6.84 13.71 6.12
N VAL A 293 6.21 12.97 5.22
CA VAL A 293 6.48 11.57 4.93
C VAL A 293 7.22 11.40 3.61
N THR A 294 8.26 10.59 3.62
CA THR A 294 8.98 10.22 2.40
C THR A 294 8.20 9.18 1.61
N TRP A 295 8.56 9.01 0.34
CA TRP A 295 8.02 7.94 -0.51
C TRP A 295 8.23 6.54 0.10
N GLU A 296 9.37 6.34 0.75
CA GLU A 296 9.72 5.09 1.41
C GLU A 296 8.85 4.83 2.64
N GLN A 297 8.57 5.85 3.43
CA GLN A 297 7.66 5.79 4.57
C GLN A 297 6.22 5.49 4.12
N ALA A 298 5.78 6.08 3.00
CA ALA A 298 4.47 5.79 2.42
C ALA A 298 4.36 4.33 1.96
N ASN A 299 5.40 3.76 1.33
CA ASN A 299 5.46 2.34 0.99
C ASN A 299 5.50 1.44 2.22
N ALA A 300 6.23 1.82 3.27
CA ALA A 300 6.26 1.10 4.54
C ALA A 300 4.88 1.04 5.18
N PHE A 301 4.11 2.14 5.15
CA PHE A 301 2.72 2.17 5.60
C PHE A 301 1.84 1.19 4.79
N CYS A 302 1.96 1.18 3.46
CA CYS A 302 1.23 0.23 2.61
C CYS A 302 1.55 -1.23 2.95
N ALA A 303 2.83 -1.53 3.18
CA ALA A 303 3.29 -2.86 3.58
C ALA A 303 2.72 -3.27 4.95
N TRP A 304 2.82 -2.37 5.94
CA TRP A 304 2.22 -2.57 7.27
C TRP A 304 0.70 -2.78 7.20
N ARG A 305 -0.03 -1.95 6.46
CA ARG A 305 -1.48 -2.06 6.29
C ARG A 305 -1.88 -3.42 5.69
N THR A 306 -1.05 -3.92 4.77
CA THR A 306 -1.22 -5.27 4.20
C THR A 306 -1.03 -6.34 5.27
N GLU A 307 0.05 -6.29 6.01
CA GLU A 307 0.35 -7.25 7.08
C GLU A 307 -0.74 -7.22 8.16
N PHE A 308 -1.16 -6.02 8.56
CA PHE A 308 -2.21 -5.81 9.56
C PHE A 308 -3.55 -6.43 9.11
N LEU A 309 -3.93 -6.23 7.84
CA LEU A 309 -5.11 -6.84 7.25
C LEU A 309 -5.01 -8.37 7.22
N LEU A 310 -3.90 -8.91 6.73
CA LEU A 310 -3.71 -10.36 6.57
C LEU A 310 -3.73 -11.10 7.91
N LYS A 311 -3.27 -10.49 8.99
CA LYS A 311 -3.37 -11.03 10.36
C LYS A 311 -4.81 -11.13 10.86
N GLY A 312 -5.70 -10.26 10.38
CA GLY A 312 -7.13 -10.28 10.72
C GLY A 312 -7.95 -11.27 9.89
N LEU A 313 -7.40 -11.77 8.77
CA LEU A 313 -8.10 -12.64 7.83
C LEU A 313 -7.67 -14.10 8.01
N SER A 314 -8.66 -14.99 8.22
CA SER A 314 -8.43 -16.43 8.24
C SER A 314 -8.72 -17.06 6.86
N GLY A 315 -7.84 -17.96 6.37
CA GLY A 315 -8.08 -18.81 5.20
C GLY A 315 -8.18 -18.14 3.83
N GLN A 316 -8.70 -16.93 3.75
CA GLN A 316 -8.89 -16.18 2.50
C GLN A 316 -7.74 -15.19 2.20
N ALA A 317 -6.81 -15.03 3.14
CA ALA A 317 -5.67 -14.10 3.03
C ALA A 317 -4.86 -14.29 1.73
N LYS A 318 -4.75 -15.51 1.23
CA LYS A 318 -4.00 -15.87 0.01
C LYS A 318 -4.51 -15.20 -1.28
N TYR A 319 -5.75 -14.74 -1.30
CA TYR A 319 -6.37 -14.10 -2.48
C TYR A 319 -6.28 -12.58 -2.41
N ILE A 320 -6.01 -12.01 -1.24
CA ILE A 320 -5.96 -10.56 -1.04
C ILE A 320 -4.68 -10.00 -1.64
N GLN A 321 -4.83 -8.97 -2.47
CA GLN A 321 -3.71 -8.23 -3.02
C GLN A 321 -3.15 -7.25 -1.99
N ARG A 322 -1.89 -6.86 -2.17
CA ARG A 322 -1.20 -5.92 -1.26
C ARG A 322 -1.69 -4.49 -1.47
N TYR A 323 -1.73 -3.72 -0.40
CA TYR A 323 -1.79 -2.26 -0.49
C TYR A 323 -0.46 -1.74 -1.04
N ARG A 324 -0.55 -0.72 -1.86
CA ARG A 324 0.58 -0.04 -2.49
C ARG A 324 0.22 1.41 -2.79
N LEU A 325 1.19 2.21 -3.19
CA LEU A 325 0.92 3.50 -3.81
C LEU A 325 0.27 3.29 -5.19
N PRO A 326 -0.58 4.23 -5.65
CA PRO A 326 -1.08 4.21 -7.02
C PRO A 326 0.06 4.42 -8.02
N SER A 327 -0.02 3.82 -9.20
CA SER A 327 0.78 4.30 -10.31
C SER A 327 0.30 5.70 -10.73
N GLU A 328 1.13 6.46 -11.41
CA GLU A 328 0.75 7.77 -11.92
C GLU A 328 -0.47 7.70 -12.85
N ALA A 329 -0.55 6.65 -13.66
CA ALA A 329 -1.67 6.39 -14.55
C ALA A 329 -2.96 6.04 -13.80
N GLU A 330 -2.89 5.19 -12.77
CA GLU A 330 -4.04 4.90 -11.92
C GLU A 330 -4.54 6.14 -11.19
N TRP A 331 -3.61 6.96 -10.71
CA TRP A 331 -3.94 8.19 -10.01
C TRP A 331 -4.69 9.18 -10.93
N GLU A 332 -4.16 9.44 -12.14
CA GLU A 332 -4.79 10.34 -13.10
C GLU A 332 -6.15 9.81 -13.59
N TYR A 333 -6.22 8.50 -13.88
CA TYR A 333 -7.47 7.85 -14.26
C TYR A 333 -8.54 8.00 -13.16
N ALA A 334 -8.16 7.80 -11.91
CA ALA A 334 -9.05 7.95 -10.77
C ALA A 334 -9.49 9.40 -10.54
N ALA A 335 -8.57 10.36 -10.72
CA ALA A 335 -8.83 11.79 -10.55
C ALA A 335 -9.81 12.35 -11.61
N ARG A 336 -9.57 12.01 -12.89
CA ARG A 336 -10.42 12.49 -14.00
C ARG A 336 -11.82 11.88 -13.99
N GLY A 337 -12.02 10.77 -13.30
CA GLY A 337 -13.32 10.12 -13.22
C GLY A 337 -13.81 9.62 -14.59
N LYS A 338 -15.13 9.54 -14.78
CA LYS A 338 -15.74 9.01 -16.01
C LYS A 338 -15.69 9.98 -17.18
N ASP A 339 -15.60 11.25 -16.91
CA ASP A 339 -15.80 12.30 -17.90
C ASP A 339 -14.49 12.85 -18.47
N GLY A 340 -13.34 12.37 -17.97
CA GLY A 340 -12.01 12.72 -18.46
C GLY A 340 -11.67 14.21 -18.30
N THR A 341 -12.22 14.88 -17.29
CA THR A 341 -12.15 16.34 -17.10
C THR A 341 -10.75 16.83 -16.71
N GLU A 342 -10.53 18.12 -16.91
CA GLU A 342 -9.30 18.82 -16.53
C GLU A 342 -9.07 18.82 -15.02
N PHE A 343 -10.15 19.00 -14.25
CA PHE A 343 -10.21 18.89 -12.80
C PHE A 343 -10.98 17.65 -12.38
N PRO A 344 -10.91 17.23 -11.10
CA PRO A 344 -11.71 16.11 -10.59
C PRO A 344 -13.23 16.34 -10.57
N TRP A 345 -13.70 17.51 -10.96
CA TRP A 345 -15.10 17.91 -11.06
C TRP A 345 -15.48 18.34 -12.50
N GLU A 346 -16.76 18.36 -12.81
CA GLU A 346 -17.27 18.64 -14.18
C GLU A 346 -17.09 20.08 -14.63
N ASN A 347 -17.08 21.04 -13.69
CA ASN A 347 -16.93 22.46 -14.00
C ASN A 347 -15.48 22.76 -14.42
N PRO A 348 -15.23 23.53 -15.51
CA PRO A 348 -13.90 23.98 -15.85
C PRO A 348 -13.31 25.02 -14.88
N ASP A 349 -14.16 25.66 -14.07
CA ASP A 349 -13.74 26.65 -13.07
C ASP A 349 -13.41 26.00 -11.73
N VAL A 350 -12.54 26.61 -10.95
CA VAL A 350 -12.18 26.18 -9.60
C VAL A 350 -13.20 26.59 -8.52
N LYS A 351 -14.30 27.27 -8.94
CA LYS A 351 -15.38 27.72 -8.07
C LYS A 351 -16.74 27.27 -8.61
N ASN A 352 -17.66 27.04 -7.68
CA ASN A 352 -19.07 26.85 -8.01
C ASN A 352 -19.79 28.17 -8.31
N GLY A 353 -21.05 28.07 -8.71
CA GLY A 353 -21.89 29.23 -9.00
C GLY A 353 -22.10 30.20 -7.82
N ASP A 354 -21.92 29.75 -6.59
CA ASP A 354 -22.00 30.54 -5.37
C ASP A 354 -20.65 31.16 -4.97
N GLY A 355 -19.61 30.97 -5.76
CA GLY A 355 -18.28 31.50 -5.52
C GLY A 355 -17.42 30.69 -4.53
N CYS A 356 -17.88 29.52 -4.07
CA CYS A 356 -17.12 28.62 -3.19
C CYS A 356 -16.10 27.80 -4.00
N PHE A 357 -14.89 27.64 -3.49
CA PHE A 357 -13.86 26.82 -4.11
C PHE A 357 -14.17 25.33 -3.99
N TYR A 358 -13.73 24.55 -4.99
CA TYR A 358 -13.88 23.09 -5.02
C TYR A 358 -12.73 22.33 -4.35
N ALA A 359 -11.62 23.03 -4.03
CA ALA A 359 -10.41 22.43 -3.48
C ALA A 359 -9.66 23.41 -2.57
N ASN A 360 -8.77 22.88 -1.73
CA ASN A 360 -7.82 23.65 -0.94
C ASN A 360 -6.52 23.85 -1.74
N PHE A 361 -6.25 25.07 -2.19
CA PHE A 361 -5.06 25.44 -2.95
C PHE A 361 -4.74 26.92 -2.71
N LYS A 362 -3.72 27.48 -3.36
CA LYS A 362 -3.39 28.89 -3.25
C LYS A 362 -4.04 29.71 -4.38
N PRO A 363 -5.25 30.26 -4.19
CA PRO A 363 -5.88 31.11 -5.17
C PRO A 363 -5.11 32.42 -5.37
N ASP A 364 -5.17 32.95 -6.57
CA ASP A 364 -4.50 34.18 -6.95
C ASP A 364 -2.96 34.12 -6.69
N ARG A 365 -2.31 35.26 -6.55
CA ARG A 365 -0.85 35.32 -6.43
C ARG A 365 -0.35 35.34 -4.98
N GLY A 366 -0.87 34.48 -4.10
CA GLY A 366 -0.34 34.35 -2.74
C GLY A 366 -1.36 34.58 -1.63
N ASN A 367 -2.64 34.61 -1.94
CA ASN A 367 -3.68 34.64 -0.93
C ASN A 367 -4.07 33.23 -0.52
N TYR A 368 -3.31 32.63 0.40
CA TYR A 368 -3.55 31.28 0.91
C TYR A 368 -4.92 31.11 1.59
N THR A 369 -5.47 32.17 2.17
CA THR A 369 -6.71 32.08 2.97
C THR A 369 -7.98 32.31 2.16
N LYS A 370 -7.87 32.54 0.86
CA LYS A 370 -9.03 32.90 0.03
C LYS A 370 -10.00 31.74 -0.16
N ASP A 371 -9.53 30.50 -0.11
CA ASP A 371 -10.34 29.28 -0.14
C ASP A 371 -10.85 28.84 1.24
N GLY A 372 -10.49 29.59 2.30
CA GLY A 372 -10.90 29.33 3.68
C GLY A 372 -9.87 28.59 4.53
N ASN A 373 -8.73 28.18 3.96
CA ASN A 373 -7.68 27.44 4.67
C ASN A 373 -6.34 28.17 4.51
N LEU A 374 -5.48 28.13 5.52
CA LEU A 374 -4.13 28.71 5.48
C LEU A 374 -3.07 27.65 5.08
N ILE A 375 -3.31 26.42 5.51
CA ILE A 375 -2.49 25.25 5.25
C ILE A 375 -3.39 24.10 4.74
N THR A 376 -3.02 22.86 4.98
CA THR A 376 -3.89 21.69 4.73
C THR A 376 -5.25 21.84 5.40
N SER A 377 -6.27 21.25 4.83
CA SER A 377 -7.61 21.12 5.40
C SER A 377 -7.85 19.70 5.92
N LYS A 378 -8.95 19.51 6.65
CA LYS A 378 -9.42 18.13 6.93
C LYS A 378 -9.74 17.45 5.61
N THR A 379 -9.41 16.15 5.55
CA THR A 379 -9.71 15.35 4.37
C THR A 379 -11.24 15.22 4.17
N GLY A 380 -11.68 15.24 2.92
CA GLY A 380 -13.08 14.99 2.58
C GLY A 380 -14.06 16.15 2.87
N ILE A 381 -13.57 17.37 3.04
CA ILE A 381 -14.47 18.53 3.25
C ILE A 381 -15.06 19.06 1.95
N TYR A 382 -14.43 18.82 0.82
CA TYR A 382 -14.92 19.17 -0.50
C TYR A 382 -15.72 18.02 -1.12
N SER A 383 -16.48 18.30 -2.17
CA SER A 383 -17.27 17.27 -2.86
C SER A 383 -16.37 16.24 -3.55
N PRO A 384 -16.73 14.95 -3.50
CA PRO A 384 -15.97 13.91 -4.19
C PRO A 384 -16.17 14.00 -5.71
N ASN A 385 -15.23 13.43 -6.47
CA ASN A 385 -15.39 13.25 -7.91
C ASN A 385 -16.39 12.12 -8.26
N SER A 386 -16.60 11.86 -9.55
CA SER A 386 -17.53 10.82 -10.03
C SER A 386 -17.18 9.38 -9.63
N ASN A 387 -15.95 9.14 -9.16
CA ASN A 387 -15.50 7.85 -8.58
C ASN A 387 -15.69 7.78 -7.06
N GLY A 388 -16.20 8.85 -6.41
CA GLY A 388 -16.33 8.92 -4.96
C GLY A 388 -15.03 9.24 -4.23
N LEU A 389 -14.05 9.84 -4.91
CA LEU A 389 -12.74 10.20 -4.36
C LEU A 389 -12.71 11.69 -4.00
N TYR A 390 -12.23 11.97 -2.79
CA TYR A 390 -12.10 13.32 -2.26
C TYR A 390 -10.66 13.83 -2.44
N ASP A 391 -10.50 15.14 -2.47
CA ASP A 391 -9.22 15.84 -2.42
C ASP A 391 -8.21 15.39 -3.52
N MET A 392 -8.74 15.00 -4.70
CA MET A 392 -7.92 14.66 -5.86
C MET A 392 -7.30 15.89 -6.55
N ALA A 393 -7.57 17.08 -6.03
CA ALA A 393 -6.96 18.35 -6.43
C ALA A 393 -6.73 19.20 -5.19
N GLY A 394 -5.52 19.70 -5.00
CA GLY A 394 -5.17 20.52 -3.84
C GLY A 394 -5.02 19.70 -2.56
N ASN A 395 -5.16 20.33 -1.42
CA ASN A 395 -4.88 19.84 -0.09
C ASN A 395 -3.43 19.39 0.05
N VAL A 396 -3.09 18.11 -0.20
CA VAL A 396 -1.70 17.69 -0.33
C VAL A 396 -1.45 17.01 -1.68
N ALA A 397 -0.29 17.27 -2.25
CA ALA A 397 0.17 16.51 -3.41
C ALA A 397 0.49 15.08 -2.96
N GLU A 398 0.32 14.10 -3.86
CA GLU A 398 0.34 12.70 -3.46
C GLU A 398 1.46 11.92 -4.13
N TRP A 399 2.19 11.16 -3.31
CA TRP A 399 3.17 10.20 -3.80
C TRP A 399 2.53 9.12 -4.69
N THR A 400 3.14 8.86 -5.84
CA THR A 400 2.82 7.69 -6.67
C THR A 400 3.97 6.68 -6.66
N SER A 401 3.73 5.45 -7.12
CA SER A 401 4.79 4.43 -7.25
C SER A 401 5.72 4.70 -8.43
N THR A 402 5.34 5.59 -9.34
CA THR A 402 6.01 5.81 -10.62
C THR A 402 7.25 6.68 -10.46
N ILE A 403 8.36 6.29 -11.10
CA ILE A 403 9.53 7.13 -11.27
C ILE A 403 9.20 8.30 -12.19
N TYR A 404 9.62 9.51 -11.81
CA TYR A 404 9.44 10.67 -12.67
C TYR A 404 10.57 10.78 -13.69
N THR A 405 10.19 10.79 -14.96
CA THR A 405 11.04 11.22 -16.08
C THR A 405 10.18 12.05 -17.03
N GLU A 406 10.80 12.98 -17.78
CA GLU A 406 10.08 13.81 -18.73
C GLU A 406 9.40 12.96 -19.81
N ALA A 407 10.09 11.94 -20.33
CA ALA A 407 9.57 10.97 -21.29
C ALA A 407 8.88 9.75 -20.66
N GLY A 408 8.58 9.79 -19.34
CA GLY A 408 8.10 8.62 -18.61
C GLY A 408 6.80 8.05 -19.16
N VAL A 409 5.88 8.92 -19.59
CA VAL A 409 4.59 8.49 -20.14
C VAL A 409 4.76 7.71 -21.44
N GLU A 410 5.71 8.12 -22.30
CA GLU A 410 6.00 7.41 -23.57
C GLU A 410 6.59 6.02 -23.31
N ALA A 411 7.43 5.89 -22.29
CA ALA A 411 8.11 4.64 -21.94
C ALA A 411 7.18 3.60 -21.29
N MET A 412 6.01 4.02 -20.78
CA MET A 412 5.05 3.10 -20.16
C MET A 412 4.33 2.25 -21.20
N ASN A 413 3.89 1.05 -20.81
CA ASN A 413 2.96 0.26 -21.62
C ASN A 413 1.59 0.95 -21.65
N ASP A 414 0.77 0.67 -22.64
CA ASP A 414 -0.60 1.15 -22.76
C ASP A 414 -1.60 0.35 -21.87
N LEU A 415 -1.24 -0.88 -21.51
CA LEU A 415 -2.03 -1.73 -20.61
C LEU A 415 -1.43 -1.73 -19.20
N ASN A 416 -2.21 -1.26 -18.21
CA ASN A 416 -1.81 -1.16 -16.81
C ASN A 416 -0.43 -0.51 -16.65
N PRO A 417 -0.27 0.75 -17.05
CA PRO A 417 1.02 1.43 -17.10
C PRO A 417 1.76 1.35 -15.76
N LYS A 418 2.99 0.88 -15.81
CA LYS A 418 3.86 0.75 -14.66
C LYS A 418 5.28 1.12 -15.03
N LEU A 419 5.84 2.10 -14.35
CA LEU A 419 7.23 2.50 -14.47
C LEU A 419 7.79 2.73 -13.07
N GLU A 420 8.24 1.67 -12.42
CA GLU A 420 8.71 1.69 -11.03
C GLU A 420 10.20 1.39 -10.97
N TYR A 421 10.86 2.11 -10.10
CA TYR A 421 12.26 1.88 -9.72
C TYR A 421 12.46 2.35 -8.28
N ASN A 422 13.00 1.51 -7.43
CA ASN A 422 13.39 1.90 -6.07
C ASN A 422 14.89 2.21 -6.08
N ALA A 423 15.24 3.49 -6.12
CA ALA A 423 16.62 3.91 -6.25
C ALA A 423 17.42 3.59 -4.99
N ALA A 424 18.61 3.00 -5.18
CA ALA A 424 19.60 2.80 -4.13
C ALA A 424 20.26 4.13 -3.71
N MET A 425 21.03 4.10 -2.64
CA MET A 425 21.72 5.32 -2.14
C MET A 425 22.73 5.84 -3.14
N GLU A 426 23.40 4.98 -3.86
CA GLU A 426 24.45 5.27 -4.83
C GLU A 426 23.91 5.72 -6.19
N ASP A 427 22.62 5.49 -6.43
CA ASP A 427 22.00 5.83 -7.70
C ASP A 427 22.02 7.34 -7.97
N PRO A 428 22.14 7.73 -9.24
CA PRO A 428 22.05 9.13 -9.64
C PRO A 428 20.73 9.78 -9.19
N TYR A 429 20.76 11.03 -8.79
CA TYR A 429 19.59 11.78 -8.31
C TYR A 429 18.39 11.72 -9.26
N ARG A 430 18.62 11.67 -10.57
CA ARG A 430 17.55 11.54 -11.57
C ARG A 430 16.67 10.28 -11.38
N LEU A 431 17.25 9.19 -10.88
CA LEU A 431 16.53 7.94 -10.61
C LEU A 431 15.78 7.96 -9.27
N LYS A 432 16.11 8.91 -8.39
CA LYS A 432 15.47 9.09 -7.08
C LYS A 432 14.18 9.92 -7.15
N LYS A 433 13.87 10.52 -8.31
CA LYS A 433 12.65 11.31 -8.51
C LYS A 433 11.43 10.39 -8.60
N LYS A 434 10.42 10.70 -7.80
CA LYS A 434 9.10 10.03 -7.84
C LYS A 434 8.05 11.00 -8.33
N SER A 435 7.12 10.51 -9.13
CA SER A 435 6.00 11.32 -9.61
C SER A 435 5.06 11.64 -8.46
N VAL A 436 4.67 12.90 -8.37
CA VAL A 436 3.75 13.46 -7.39
C VAL A 436 2.60 14.12 -8.13
N ARG A 437 1.37 13.92 -7.67
CA ARG A 437 0.15 14.32 -8.38
C ARG A 437 -0.78 15.14 -7.50
N GLY A 438 -1.73 15.87 -8.13
CA GLY A 438 -2.84 16.56 -7.45
C GLY A 438 -2.56 18.01 -7.10
N GLY A 439 -1.29 18.43 -6.97
CA GLY A 439 -0.96 19.73 -6.40
C GLY A 439 -1.35 19.82 -4.92
N SER A 440 -1.13 20.94 -4.29
CA SER A 440 -1.32 21.09 -2.84
C SER A 440 -1.84 22.45 -2.44
N TRP A 441 -2.12 22.64 -1.14
CA TRP A 441 -2.56 23.89 -0.52
C TRP A 441 -1.66 25.09 -0.83
N LYS A 442 -0.38 24.86 -1.17
CA LYS A 442 0.56 25.94 -1.51
C LYS A 442 0.61 26.26 -3.01
N ASP A 443 0.01 25.45 -3.84
CA ASP A 443 0.14 25.51 -5.29
C ASP A 443 -0.99 26.34 -5.92
N PRO A 444 -0.72 27.08 -7.02
CA PRO A 444 -1.77 27.80 -7.75
C PRO A 444 -2.62 26.82 -8.60
N GLU A 445 -3.71 27.33 -9.12
CA GLU A 445 -4.72 26.62 -9.91
C GLU A 445 -4.15 25.70 -11.01
N SER A 446 -3.17 26.18 -11.77
CA SER A 446 -2.58 25.39 -12.86
C SER A 446 -1.93 24.08 -12.40
N PHE A 447 -1.51 24.01 -11.12
CA PHE A 447 -0.82 22.85 -10.57
C PHE A 447 -1.76 21.81 -9.96
N ILE A 448 -3.03 22.16 -9.73
CA ILE A 448 -4.03 21.24 -9.18
C ILE A 448 -4.87 20.54 -10.26
N ARG A 449 -4.54 20.71 -11.54
CA ARG A 449 -5.16 20.00 -12.66
C ARG A 449 -4.86 18.51 -12.61
N SER A 450 -5.82 17.67 -12.97
CA SER A 450 -5.69 16.20 -12.92
C SER A 450 -4.49 15.66 -13.70
N ALA A 451 -4.15 16.31 -14.83
CA ALA A 451 -3.03 15.90 -15.66
C ALA A 451 -1.68 16.52 -15.26
N TRP A 452 -1.67 17.47 -14.32
CA TRP A 452 -0.42 18.11 -13.92
C TRP A 452 0.53 17.11 -13.28
N ARG A 453 1.80 17.11 -13.73
CA ARG A 453 2.86 16.23 -13.25
C ARG A 453 3.89 17.05 -12.47
N SER A 454 4.18 16.62 -11.27
CA SER A 454 5.31 17.12 -10.50
C SER A 454 6.15 15.96 -9.95
N TRP A 455 7.22 16.27 -9.26
CA TRP A 455 8.09 15.27 -8.69
C TRP A 455 8.77 15.77 -7.42
N GLU A 456 9.18 14.80 -6.59
CA GLU A 456 10.10 15.05 -5.49
C GLU A 456 11.05 13.86 -5.35
N TYR A 457 12.14 14.03 -4.67
CA TYR A 457 13.06 12.94 -4.36
C TYR A 457 12.46 11.98 -3.34
N GLN A 458 12.63 10.68 -3.55
CA GLN A 458 12.01 9.64 -2.74
C GLN A 458 12.31 9.72 -1.23
N ASN A 459 13.40 10.36 -0.86
CA ASN A 459 13.87 10.54 0.53
C ASN A 459 13.63 11.94 1.10
N GLN A 460 12.91 12.81 0.37
CA GLN A 460 12.64 14.17 0.82
C GLN A 460 11.21 14.30 1.34
N PRO A 461 11.02 14.50 2.64
CA PRO A 461 9.72 14.80 3.22
C PRO A 461 9.36 16.27 2.96
N ARG A 462 8.07 16.54 2.72
CA ARG A 462 7.54 17.90 2.47
C ARG A 462 6.29 18.16 3.28
N ALA A 463 6.08 19.43 3.68
CA ALA A 463 4.89 19.87 4.41
C ALA A 463 3.62 19.93 3.52
N TYR A 464 3.75 19.62 2.25
CA TYR A 464 2.68 19.69 1.26
C TYR A 464 2.56 18.41 0.42
N ILE A 465 3.25 17.33 0.80
CA ILE A 465 3.17 16.03 0.15
C ILE A 465 2.69 14.99 1.17
N GLY A 466 1.62 14.32 0.81
CA GLY A 466 1.06 13.16 1.49
C GLY A 466 0.92 11.97 0.54
N PHE A 467 -0.04 11.08 0.78
CA PHE A 467 -0.31 9.94 -0.08
C PHE A 467 -1.66 9.29 0.22
N ARG A 468 -2.13 8.49 -0.73
CA ARG A 468 -3.23 7.52 -0.54
C ARG A 468 -2.81 6.14 -1.01
N CYS A 469 -3.48 5.09 -0.53
CA CYS A 469 -3.19 3.72 -0.93
C CYS A 469 -4.17 3.24 -1.98
N VAL A 470 -3.70 2.29 -2.80
CA VAL A 470 -4.54 1.49 -3.69
C VAL A 470 -4.34 0.00 -3.41
N ARG A 471 -5.29 -0.81 -3.89
CA ARG A 471 -5.20 -2.26 -3.86
C ARG A 471 -5.85 -2.83 -5.12
N SER A 472 -5.11 -3.62 -5.90
CA SER A 472 -5.63 -4.29 -7.08
C SER A 472 -6.76 -5.25 -6.70
N LEU A 473 -7.76 -5.41 -7.57
CA LEU A 473 -8.85 -6.36 -7.33
C LEU A 473 -8.33 -7.80 -7.31
N ALA A 474 -8.83 -8.60 -6.39
CA ALA A 474 -8.50 -10.01 -6.30
C ALA A 474 -9.25 -10.88 -7.34
N SER A 475 -10.32 -10.33 -7.95
CA SER A 475 -11.10 -10.98 -9.00
C SER A 475 -11.53 -9.95 -10.03
N PRO A 476 -11.79 -10.35 -11.29
CA PRO A 476 -12.34 -9.44 -12.28
C PRO A 476 -13.62 -8.81 -11.74
N ALA A 477 -13.70 -7.48 -11.73
CA ALA A 477 -14.92 -6.79 -11.34
C ALA A 477 -16.06 -7.26 -12.23
N SER A 478 -17.09 -7.87 -11.64
CA SER A 478 -18.29 -8.19 -12.40
C SER A 478 -18.93 -6.87 -12.83
N GLN A 479 -19.07 -6.64 -14.11
CA GLN A 479 -19.73 -5.46 -14.66
C GLN A 479 -21.24 -5.38 -14.31
N ASN A 480 -21.77 -6.32 -13.54
CA ASN A 480 -23.15 -6.43 -13.14
C ASN A 480 -23.38 -6.05 -11.67
N GLY A 481 -23.11 -4.81 -11.35
CA GLY A 481 -23.60 -4.18 -10.11
C GLY A 481 -25.07 -3.78 -10.14
N LYS A 482 -25.96 -4.59 -10.74
CA LYS A 482 -27.39 -4.49 -10.44
C LYS A 482 -27.70 -5.39 -9.26
N GLY A 483 -27.67 -4.79 -8.07
CA GLY A 483 -28.15 -5.43 -6.87
C GLY A 483 -29.55 -6.00 -7.10
N LYS A 484 -29.67 -7.33 -7.07
CA LYS A 484 -30.97 -7.97 -6.88
C LYS A 484 -31.48 -7.50 -5.52
N LYS A 485 -32.38 -6.51 -5.52
CA LYS A 485 -33.27 -6.29 -4.38
C LYS A 485 -33.98 -7.62 -4.12
N LYS A 486 -33.66 -8.27 -3.00
CA LYS A 486 -34.52 -9.33 -2.46
C LYS A 486 -35.86 -8.71 -2.15
N ARG A 487 -36.90 -9.22 -2.82
CA ARG A 487 -38.29 -9.08 -2.38
C ARG A 487 -38.51 -9.94 -1.16
#